data_9fafd25012f8894ebe5171ab5223ba50
#
_entry.id   9fafd25012f8894ebe5171ab5223ba50
#
_cell.length_a   1.000
_cell.length_b   1.000
_cell.length_c   1.000
_cell.angle_alpha   90.00
_cell.angle_beta   90.00
_cell.angle_gamma   90.00
#
_symmetry.space_group_name_H-M   'P 1'
#
loop_
_entity.id
_entity.type
_entity.pdbx_description
1 polymer ?
#
loop_
_entity_poly.entity_id
_entity_poly.type
_entity_poly.pdbx_seq_one_letter_code
_entity_poly.pdbx_strand_id
1 'polypeptide(L)'
;EKYVVPLRYFAIKYINNQSIISDIVQDAFVRLWEKILQFKDENEAKAFLYKVVQNACIDLIRHQEVAQKYVKHVISENTEEKSFLDNMLESEIFQALRTVFNELPPACKEVYLLSLQGKSHEEISLQMNITINTVKKHKNNANHYMRERLKYLLSILTWI
;
A
#
# COMPACT_ATOMS: atom_id res chain seq x y z
N GLU A 1 -5.04 1.47 13.47
CA GLU A 1 -3.85 1.96 12.69
C GLU A 1 -3.38 0.97 11.60
N LYS A 2 -3.52 -0.36 11.80
CA LYS A 2 -3.05 -1.42 10.89
C LYS A 2 -3.51 -1.24 9.44
N TYR A 3 -4.75 -0.85 9.21
CA TYR A 3 -5.34 -0.76 7.87
C TYR A 3 -5.35 0.65 7.24
N VAL A 4 -4.94 1.69 7.96
CA VAL A 4 -4.97 3.07 7.45
C VAL A 4 -4.07 3.25 6.21
N VAL A 5 -2.84 2.73 6.29
CA VAL A 5 -1.85 2.89 5.20
C VAL A 5 -2.25 2.10 3.95
N PRO A 6 -2.59 0.80 4.04
CA PRO A 6 -3.02 0.05 2.85
C PRO A 6 -4.31 0.62 2.23
N LEU A 7 -5.28 1.08 3.02
CA LEU A 7 -6.50 1.71 2.49
C LEU A 7 -6.22 3.03 1.76
N ARG A 8 -5.30 3.86 2.27
CA ARG A 8 -4.84 5.06 1.56
C ARG A 8 -4.16 4.71 0.24
N TYR A 9 -3.26 3.71 0.24
CA TYR A 9 -2.61 3.25 -0.98
C TYR A 9 -3.61 2.71 -2.01
N PHE A 10 -4.61 1.97 -1.54
CA PHE A 10 -5.71 1.51 -2.38
C PHE A 10 -6.50 2.68 -2.99
N ALA A 11 -6.85 3.69 -2.19
CA ALA A 11 -7.63 4.85 -2.63
C ALA A 11 -6.88 5.74 -3.64
N ILE A 12 -5.53 5.84 -3.56
CA ILE A 12 -4.70 6.60 -4.51
C ILE A 12 -4.89 6.12 -5.96
N LYS A 13 -5.24 4.85 -6.18
CA LYS A 13 -5.54 4.31 -7.52
C LYS A 13 -6.79 4.91 -8.16
N TYR A 14 -7.68 5.49 -7.37
CA TYR A 14 -8.93 6.10 -7.80
C TYR A 14 -8.88 7.63 -7.75
N ILE A 15 -8.25 8.19 -6.74
CA ILE A 15 -8.27 9.63 -6.42
C ILE A 15 -6.87 10.12 -6.09
N ASN A 16 -6.50 11.30 -6.62
CA ASN A 16 -5.16 11.85 -6.44
C ASN A 16 -5.07 12.94 -5.35
N ASN A 17 -6.13 13.13 -4.55
CA ASN A 17 -6.20 14.16 -3.50
C ASN A 17 -6.06 13.53 -2.11
N GLN A 18 -4.92 13.79 -1.45
CA GLN A 18 -4.56 13.21 -0.16
C GLN A 18 -5.53 13.58 0.99
N SER A 19 -6.09 14.80 0.97
CA SER A 19 -7.06 15.24 1.98
C SER A 19 -8.34 14.42 1.84
N ILE A 20 -8.88 14.34 0.65
CA ILE A 20 -10.10 13.57 0.35
C ILE A 20 -9.90 12.08 0.68
N ILE A 21 -8.74 11.50 0.33
CA ILE A 21 -8.43 10.12 0.68
C ILE A 21 -8.43 9.91 2.20
N SER A 22 -7.89 10.86 2.95
CA SER A 22 -7.85 10.77 4.41
C SER A 22 -9.26 10.77 5.01
N ASP A 23 -10.15 11.64 4.50
CA ASP A 23 -11.52 11.74 4.93
C ASP A 23 -12.31 10.45 4.60
N ILE A 24 -12.17 9.94 3.37
CA ILE A 24 -12.81 8.66 2.95
C ILE A 24 -12.37 7.49 3.85
N VAL A 25 -11.06 7.39 4.14
CA VAL A 25 -10.55 6.31 4.99
C VAL A 25 -11.06 6.47 6.42
N GLN A 26 -11.11 7.69 6.95
CA GLN A 26 -11.67 7.95 8.28
C GLN A 26 -13.14 7.58 8.37
N ASP A 27 -13.96 7.99 7.39
CA ASP A 27 -15.37 7.64 7.30
C ASP A 27 -15.60 6.13 7.20
N ALA A 28 -14.72 5.41 6.49
CA ALA A 28 -14.79 3.95 6.42
C ALA A 28 -14.61 3.30 7.80
N PHE A 29 -13.71 3.82 8.64
CA PHE A 29 -13.56 3.33 10.01
C PHE A 29 -14.76 3.68 10.91
N VAL A 30 -15.38 4.83 10.74
CA VAL A 30 -16.62 5.18 11.45
C VAL A 30 -17.72 4.18 11.11
N ARG A 31 -17.93 3.89 9.82
CA ARG A 31 -18.91 2.88 9.36
C ARG A 31 -18.59 1.46 9.84
N LEU A 32 -17.30 1.10 9.92
CA LEU A 32 -16.88 -0.16 10.51
C LEU A 32 -17.28 -0.22 11.99
N TRP A 33 -17.00 0.85 12.74
CA TRP A 33 -17.31 0.91 14.16
C TRP A 33 -18.81 0.72 14.43
N GLU A 34 -19.67 1.35 13.64
CA GLU A 34 -21.14 1.23 13.75
C GLU A 34 -21.62 -0.22 13.51
N LYS A 35 -20.86 -1.01 12.75
CA LYS A 35 -21.20 -2.39 12.35
C LYS A 35 -20.30 -3.45 12.95
N ILE A 36 -19.44 -3.11 13.89
CA ILE A 36 -18.37 -3.99 14.36
C ILE A 36 -18.86 -5.36 14.85
N LEU A 37 -20.05 -5.42 15.45
CA LEU A 37 -20.66 -6.65 15.97
C LEU A 37 -21.26 -7.55 14.87
N GLN A 38 -21.32 -7.11 13.62
CA GLN A 38 -21.88 -7.85 12.49
C GLN A 38 -20.83 -8.72 11.79
N PHE A 39 -19.55 -8.48 12.04
CA PHE A 39 -18.45 -9.19 11.39
C PHE A 39 -18.04 -10.40 12.22
N LYS A 40 -17.89 -11.56 11.55
CA LYS A 40 -17.47 -12.82 12.20
C LYS A 40 -15.99 -12.83 12.54
N ASP A 41 -15.18 -12.20 11.69
CA ASP A 41 -13.73 -12.19 11.82
C ASP A 41 -13.11 -10.90 11.23
N GLU A 42 -11.78 -10.80 11.40
CA GLU A 42 -11.01 -9.67 10.91
C GLU A 42 -11.01 -9.56 9.37
N ASN A 43 -11.13 -10.68 8.64
CA ASN A 43 -11.12 -10.69 7.18
C ASN A 43 -12.41 -10.09 6.61
N GLU A 44 -13.57 -10.42 7.20
CA GLU A 44 -14.83 -9.78 6.83
C GLU A 44 -14.80 -8.27 7.08
N ALA A 45 -14.30 -7.85 8.24
CA ALA A 45 -14.15 -6.44 8.58
C ALA A 45 -13.18 -5.72 7.62
N LYS A 46 -12.08 -6.37 7.27
CA LYS A 46 -11.11 -5.86 6.29
C LYS A 46 -11.75 -5.69 4.91
N ALA A 47 -12.39 -6.74 4.38
CA ALA A 47 -13.07 -6.69 3.09
C ALA A 47 -14.14 -5.58 3.04
N PHE A 48 -14.89 -5.40 4.13
CA PHE A 48 -15.85 -4.32 4.27
C PHE A 48 -15.18 -2.94 4.17
N LEU A 49 -14.06 -2.70 4.86
CA LEU A 49 -13.32 -1.44 4.79
C LEU A 49 -12.90 -1.11 3.35
N TYR A 50 -12.30 -2.06 2.64
CA TYR A 50 -11.89 -1.87 1.25
C TYR A 50 -13.09 -1.55 0.35
N LYS A 51 -14.21 -2.25 0.54
CA LYS A 51 -15.44 -2.02 -0.24
C LYS A 51 -16.04 -0.65 0.02
N VAL A 52 -16.06 -0.20 1.27
CA VAL A 52 -16.53 1.15 1.63
C VAL A 52 -15.66 2.22 0.98
N VAL A 53 -14.33 2.08 1.06
CA VAL A 53 -13.39 3.03 0.44
C VAL A 53 -13.55 3.04 -1.08
N GLN A 54 -13.67 1.88 -1.73
CA GLN A 54 -13.90 1.79 -3.18
C GLN A 54 -15.16 2.53 -3.58
N ASN A 55 -16.29 2.22 -2.94
CA ASN A 55 -17.57 2.82 -3.25
C ASN A 55 -17.52 4.35 -3.09
N ALA A 56 -16.93 4.85 -2.00
CA ALA A 56 -16.78 6.29 -1.78
C ALA A 56 -15.92 6.97 -2.86
N CYS A 57 -14.84 6.32 -3.30
CA CYS A 57 -14.01 6.81 -4.40
C CYS A 57 -14.79 6.86 -5.73
N ILE A 58 -15.51 5.77 -6.05
CA ILE A 58 -16.32 5.69 -7.29
C ILE A 58 -17.43 6.72 -7.27
N ASP A 59 -18.13 6.89 -6.15
CA ASP A 59 -19.21 7.89 -6.03
C ASP A 59 -18.68 9.31 -6.23
N LEU A 60 -17.49 9.61 -5.68
CA LEU A 60 -16.86 10.91 -5.89
C LEU A 60 -16.52 11.14 -7.38
N ILE A 61 -15.96 10.13 -8.06
CA ILE A 61 -15.67 10.21 -9.50
C ILE A 61 -16.93 10.46 -10.30
N ARG A 62 -18.01 9.69 -10.03
CA ARG A 62 -19.31 9.85 -10.68
C ARG A 62 -19.90 11.25 -10.46
N HIS A 63 -19.81 11.79 -9.26
CA HIS A 63 -20.26 13.16 -8.98
C HIS A 63 -19.44 14.20 -9.74
N GLN A 64 -18.13 14.01 -9.88
CA GLN A 64 -17.28 14.91 -10.68
C GLN A 64 -17.54 14.78 -12.18
N GLU A 65 -17.82 13.57 -12.69
CA GLU A 65 -18.18 13.34 -14.09
C GLU A 65 -19.55 13.93 -14.45
N VAL A 66 -20.51 13.89 -13.55
CA VAL A 66 -21.82 14.55 -13.73
C VAL A 66 -21.67 16.08 -13.77
N ALA A 67 -20.71 16.63 -13.02
CA ALA A 67 -20.36 18.06 -13.07
C ALA A 67 -19.59 18.45 -14.35
N GLN A 68 -18.86 17.48 -14.96
CA GLN A 68 -18.16 17.62 -16.24
C GLN A 68 -18.83 16.69 -17.26
N LYS A 69 -19.96 17.11 -17.85
CA LYS A 69 -20.64 16.36 -18.93
C LYS A 69 -19.64 15.97 -20.02
N TYR A 70 -19.49 14.67 -20.25
CA TYR A 70 -18.80 13.91 -21.29
C TYR A 70 -17.57 13.12 -20.79
N VAL A 71 -17.79 11.86 -20.43
CA VAL A 71 -17.07 10.68 -20.98
C VAL A 71 -17.78 9.40 -20.49
N LYS A 72 -18.21 8.57 -21.44
CA LYS A 72 -18.78 7.23 -21.22
C LYS A 72 -17.69 6.25 -20.78
N HIS A 73 -17.91 5.54 -19.67
CA HIS A 73 -17.31 4.22 -19.53
C HIS A 73 -18.30 3.26 -18.88
N VAL A 74 -18.72 2.29 -19.69
CA VAL A 74 -19.41 1.09 -19.24
C VAL A 74 -18.35 0.17 -18.61
N ILE A 75 -18.38 0.05 -17.30
CA ILE A 75 -17.53 -0.90 -16.57
C ILE A 75 -18.37 -2.16 -16.34
N SER A 76 -17.91 -3.30 -16.87
CA SER A 76 -18.55 -4.62 -16.70
C SER A 76 -18.30 -5.14 -15.28
N GLU A 77 -19.36 -5.57 -14.57
CA GLU A 77 -19.32 -6.03 -13.16
C GLU A 77 -18.24 -7.09 -12.87
N ASN A 78 -18.03 -8.06 -13.77
CA ASN A 78 -17.02 -9.11 -13.58
C ASN A 78 -15.56 -8.60 -13.65
N THR A 79 -15.32 -7.52 -14.40
CA THR A 79 -13.99 -6.88 -14.49
C THR A 79 -13.71 -6.04 -13.25
N GLU A 80 -14.77 -5.47 -12.64
CA GLU A 80 -14.66 -4.67 -11.42
C GLU A 80 -14.26 -5.52 -10.20
N GLU A 81 -14.82 -6.71 -10.02
CA GLU A 81 -14.55 -7.55 -8.86
C GLU A 81 -13.10 -8.10 -8.89
N LYS A 82 -12.63 -8.56 -10.05
CA LYS A 82 -11.24 -9.00 -10.22
C LYS A 82 -10.27 -7.83 -9.98
N SER A 83 -10.54 -6.66 -10.56
CA SER A 83 -9.74 -5.45 -10.33
C SER A 83 -9.75 -5.01 -8.86
N PHE A 84 -10.87 -5.18 -8.15
CA PHE A 84 -10.95 -4.90 -6.71
C PHE A 84 -10.03 -5.79 -5.89
N LEU A 85 -10.08 -7.10 -6.10
CA LEU A 85 -9.24 -8.07 -5.37
C LEU A 85 -7.75 -7.86 -5.67
N ASP A 86 -7.40 -7.62 -6.94
CA ASP A 86 -6.01 -7.35 -7.35
C ASP A 86 -5.49 -6.06 -6.68
N ASN A 87 -6.28 -5.01 -6.66
CA ASN A 87 -5.93 -3.74 -6.03
C ASN A 87 -5.82 -3.84 -4.51
N MET A 88 -6.69 -4.62 -3.89
CA MET A 88 -6.65 -4.91 -2.46
C MET A 88 -5.37 -5.68 -2.12
N LEU A 89 -5.06 -6.77 -2.85
CA LEU A 89 -3.86 -7.57 -2.65
C LEU A 89 -2.59 -6.73 -2.82
N GLU A 90 -2.52 -5.90 -3.86
CA GLU A 90 -1.37 -5.02 -4.09
C GLU A 90 -1.15 -4.04 -2.93
N SER A 91 -2.23 -3.49 -2.36
CA SER A 91 -2.11 -2.58 -1.22
C SER A 91 -1.64 -3.29 0.05
N GLU A 92 -2.03 -4.54 0.27
CA GLU A 92 -1.55 -5.36 1.39
C GLU A 92 -0.06 -5.73 1.20
N ILE A 93 0.35 -6.09 -0.02
CA ILE A 93 1.76 -6.35 -0.35
C ILE A 93 2.60 -5.09 -0.12
N PHE A 94 2.12 -3.93 -0.56
CA PHE A 94 2.81 -2.66 -0.34
C PHE A 94 2.99 -2.36 1.16
N GLN A 95 1.94 -2.60 1.96
CA GLN A 95 2.04 -2.45 3.41
C GLN A 95 3.07 -3.40 4.02
N ALA A 96 3.08 -4.67 3.61
CA ALA A 96 4.05 -5.64 4.08
C ALA A 96 5.49 -5.23 3.74
N LEU A 97 5.73 -4.82 2.49
CA LEU A 97 7.01 -4.28 2.04
C LEU A 97 7.45 -3.07 2.87
N ARG A 98 6.55 -2.12 3.10
CA ARG A 98 6.83 -0.92 3.89
C ARG A 98 7.17 -1.26 5.33
N THR A 99 6.47 -2.21 5.94
CA THR A 99 6.73 -2.66 7.31
C THR A 99 8.12 -3.24 7.41
N VAL A 100 8.47 -4.21 6.56
CA VAL A 100 9.79 -4.85 6.55
C VAL A 100 10.91 -3.84 6.25
N PHE A 101 10.68 -2.92 5.32
CA PHE A 101 11.63 -1.85 5.01
C PHE A 101 11.88 -0.94 6.23
N ASN A 102 10.84 -0.65 7.02
CA ASN A 102 10.98 0.17 8.22
C ASN A 102 11.71 -0.52 9.37
N GLU A 103 11.78 -1.85 9.38
CA GLU A 103 12.56 -2.64 10.33
C GLU A 103 14.08 -2.63 10.03
N LEU A 104 14.49 -2.20 8.82
CA LEU A 104 15.90 -2.14 8.46
C LEU A 104 16.70 -1.18 9.36
N PRO A 105 17.96 -1.50 9.71
CA PRO A 105 18.86 -0.57 10.36
C PRO A 105 19.01 0.73 9.54
N PRO A 106 19.16 1.90 10.19
CA PRO A 106 19.17 3.19 9.49
C PRO A 106 20.15 3.28 8.33
N ALA A 107 21.39 2.84 8.50
CA ALA A 107 22.41 2.86 7.44
C ALA A 107 22.05 1.92 6.27
N CYS A 108 21.46 0.75 6.52
CA CYS A 108 21.00 -0.15 5.47
C CYS A 108 19.83 0.44 4.70
N LYS A 109 18.90 1.09 5.41
CA LYS A 109 17.75 1.77 4.83
C LYS A 109 18.19 2.91 3.90
N GLU A 110 19.11 3.75 4.35
CA GLU A 110 19.61 4.89 3.58
C GLU A 110 20.36 4.42 2.31
N VAL A 111 21.27 3.45 2.41
CA VAL A 111 21.93 2.84 1.25
C VAL A 111 20.89 2.28 0.26
N TYR A 112 19.86 1.61 0.77
CA TYR A 112 18.82 1.02 -0.06
C TYR A 112 18.01 2.08 -0.80
N LEU A 113 17.58 3.16 -0.11
CA LEU A 113 16.86 4.28 -0.71
C LEU A 113 17.68 4.98 -1.82
N LEU A 114 18.94 5.25 -1.56
CA LEU A 114 19.84 5.86 -2.56
C LEU A 114 20.03 4.95 -3.78
N SER A 115 20.11 3.62 -3.57
CA SER A 115 20.14 2.64 -4.66
C SER A 115 18.85 2.63 -5.49
N LEU A 116 17.68 2.77 -4.86
CA LEU A 116 16.39 2.87 -5.58
C LEU A 116 16.27 4.16 -6.40
N GLN A 117 16.96 5.22 -6.00
CA GLN A 117 17.07 6.48 -6.75
C GLN A 117 18.03 6.38 -7.94
N GLY A 118 18.64 5.21 -8.17
CA GLY A 118 19.56 4.96 -9.28
C GLY A 118 21.01 5.37 -9.03
N LYS A 119 21.37 5.75 -7.80
CA LYS A 119 22.76 6.12 -7.46
C LYS A 119 23.70 4.92 -7.51
N SER A 120 24.89 5.14 -8.06
CA SER A 120 25.98 4.16 -8.08
C SER A 120 26.56 3.94 -6.68
N HIS A 121 27.30 2.84 -6.49
CA HIS A 121 27.95 2.57 -5.21
C HIS A 121 28.99 3.64 -4.84
N GLU A 122 29.64 4.24 -5.84
CA GLU A 122 30.60 5.31 -5.72
C GLU A 122 29.93 6.58 -5.20
N GLU A 123 28.82 6.98 -5.79
CA GLU A 123 28.04 8.16 -5.37
C GLU A 123 27.48 7.99 -3.96
N ILE A 124 26.97 6.80 -3.61
CA ILE A 124 26.50 6.50 -2.25
C ILE A 124 27.65 6.55 -1.24
N SER A 125 28.81 5.98 -1.60
CA SER A 125 30.04 5.99 -0.78
C SER A 125 30.47 7.41 -0.43
N LEU A 126 30.49 8.30 -1.43
CA LEU A 126 30.82 9.71 -1.25
C LEU A 126 29.77 10.44 -0.39
N GLN A 127 28.49 10.25 -0.68
CA GLN A 127 27.40 10.94 0.01
C GLN A 127 27.30 10.54 1.49
N MET A 128 27.51 9.27 1.81
CA MET A 128 27.40 8.76 3.17
C MET A 128 28.74 8.76 3.92
N ASN A 129 29.85 9.14 3.27
CA ASN A 129 31.22 9.12 3.81
C ASN A 129 31.63 7.73 4.36
N ILE A 130 31.33 6.68 3.58
CA ILE A 130 31.68 5.29 3.88
C ILE A 130 32.39 4.63 2.68
N THR A 131 33.03 3.50 2.88
CA THR A 131 33.69 2.80 1.76
C THR A 131 32.69 2.10 0.84
N ILE A 132 33.05 1.91 -0.44
CA ILE A 132 32.25 1.16 -1.42
C ILE A 132 31.92 -0.25 -0.90
N ASN A 133 32.88 -0.90 -0.22
CA ASN A 133 32.67 -2.21 0.38
C ASN A 133 31.59 -2.16 1.48
N THR A 134 31.56 -1.09 2.27
CA THR A 134 30.54 -0.88 3.29
C THR A 134 29.17 -0.66 2.63
N VAL A 135 29.09 0.10 1.53
CA VAL A 135 27.85 0.26 0.75
C VAL A 135 27.33 -1.10 0.28
N LYS A 136 28.18 -1.91 -0.34
CA LYS A 136 27.83 -3.27 -0.80
C LYS A 136 27.34 -4.14 0.35
N LYS A 137 28.02 -4.10 1.51
CA LYS A 137 27.61 -4.84 2.71
C LYS A 137 26.24 -4.42 3.22
N HIS A 138 25.97 -3.12 3.35
CA HIS A 138 24.67 -2.62 3.78
C HIS A 138 23.56 -3.01 2.81
N LYS A 139 23.79 -2.90 1.49
CA LYS A 139 22.82 -3.30 0.45
C LYS A 139 22.53 -4.80 0.51
N ASN A 140 23.54 -5.64 0.64
CA ASN A 140 23.38 -7.10 0.75
C ASN A 140 22.63 -7.49 2.03
N ASN A 141 22.94 -6.86 3.16
CA ASN A 141 22.24 -7.10 4.43
C ASN A 141 20.75 -6.69 4.31
N ALA A 142 20.45 -5.53 3.72
CA ALA A 142 19.08 -5.09 3.47
C ALA A 142 18.32 -6.09 2.59
N ASN A 143 18.92 -6.51 1.45
CA ASN A 143 18.32 -7.47 0.56
C ASN A 143 18.04 -8.83 1.23
N HIS A 144 19.01 -9.33 2.01
CA HIS A 144 18.84 -10.59 2.73
C HIS A 144 17.72 -10.49 3.76
N TYR A 145 17.75 -9.45 4.60
CA TYR A 145 16.74 -9.23 5.62
C TYR A 145 15.31 -9.12 5.00
N MET A 146 15.15 -8.27 3.99
CA MET A 146 13.86 -8.10 3.32
C MET A 146 13.36 -9.41 2.71
N ARG A 147 14.26 -10.19 2.05
CA ARG A 147 13.88 -11.47 1.44
C ARG A 147 13.38 -12.48 2.48
N GLU A 148 14.08 -12.63 3.61
CA GLU A 148 13.67 -13.58 4.64
C GLU A 148 12.36 -13.17 5.32
N ARG A 149 12.22 -11.90 5.63
CA ARG A 149 10.99 -11.38 6.27
C ARG A 149 9.78 -11.47 5.34
N LEU A 150 9.95 -11.16 4.05
CA LEU A 150 8.88 -11.25 3.06
C LEU A 150 8.46 -12.69 2.77
N LYS A 151 9.40 -13.63 2.71
CA LYS A 151 9.07 -15.07 2.60
C LYS A 151 8.16 -15.51 3.75
N TYR A 152 8.50 -15.13 4.98
CA TYR A 152 7.71 -15.45 6.16
C TYR A 152 6.29 -14.85 6.06
N LEU A 153 6.17 -13.57 5.70
CA LEU A 153 4.86 -12.92 5.54
C LEU A 153 4.03 -13.53 4.42
N LEU A 154 4.64 -13.85 3.28
CA LEU A 154 3.95 -14.52 2.17
C LEU A 154 3.52 -15.93 2.52
N SER A 155 4.29 -16.69 3.29
CA SER A 155 3.89 -18.03 3.74
C SER A 155 2.66 -18.01 4.65
N ILE A 156 2.48 -16.97 5.46
CA ILE A 156 1.28 -16.78 6.27
C ILE A 156 0.07 -16.46 5.40
N LEU A 157 0.24 -15.65 4.34
CA LEU A 157 -0.84 -15.29 3.42
C LEU A 157 -1.32 -16.47 2.55
N THR A 158 -0.48 -17.48 2.32
CA THR A 158 -0.85 -18.69 1.55
C THR A 158 -1.61 -19.74 2.39
N TRP A 159 -1.71 -19.57 3.71
CA TRP A 159 -2.43 -20.45 4.63
C TRP A 159 -3.84 -19.94 4.98
N ILE A 160 -4.25 -18.78 4.46
CA ILE A 160 -5.59 -18.18 4.59
C ILE A 160 -6.37 -18.35 3.28
#